data_c188c4d49b872273ae4b245c870a4fb0
#
_entry.id   c188c4d49b872273ae4b245c870a4fb0
#
_cell.length_a   1.000
_cell.length_b   1.000
_cell.length_c   1.000
_cell.angle_alpha   90.00
_cell.angle_beta   90.00
_cell.angle_gamma   90.00
#
_symmetry.space_group_name_H-M   'P 1'
#
loop_
_entity.id
_entity.type
_entity.pdbx_description
1 polymer ?
#
loop_
_entity_poly.entity_id
_entity_poly.type
_entity_poly.pdbx_seq_one_letter_code
_entity_poly.pdbx_strand_id
1 'polypeptide(L)'
;MFSEKDLRELVDYHAPTELLSIYLNTDPSLGNADSYRLRLRTMLKSVNLSADADRVEQFFATEYDWTGRSVAIFSDSEGDFFRMYQMAVPVQDLVHVGVRANVRPLAGLLDSYGGYGVVLVDKQGARLFHFHLGELREQEGVVGAAIRQSKGGGSAMTGMRGGAATQTRVVEETVERNIRDSVEFAIQFFEEQHIRRILLSGTEENVALFRSYMPKSWQSLVVGTFSVAMTASNNEVLSRAMEVGFEAEKNREKLLVERLITQAAKHSNAITGLEPTLKAVSESRVQTLVVHSGFHAVGYRCPDCQTLTSDPEFGCSNCEEPAEEVEDVVSLAITTVLANGGEVEVVQDNVELKKAGAVGAFLRY
;
A
#
# COMPACT_ATOMS: atom_id res chain seq x y z
N MET A 1 1.26 8.86 -12.19
CA MET A 1 1.55 8.26 -10.89
C MET A 1 0.48 7.22 -10.58
N PHE A 2 0.86 6.07 -10.04
CA PHE A 2 0.00 4.90 -9.88
C PHE A 2 -1.05 5.08 -8.76
N SER A 3 -2.29 4.70 -9.05
CA SER A 3 -3.45 4.82 -8.14
C SER A 3 -4.33 3.56 -8.19
N GLU A 4 -5.31 3.44 -7.29
CA GLU A 4 -6.31 2.36 -7.33
C GLU A 4 -7.11 2.35 -8.67
N LYS A 5 -7.33 3.52 -9.28
CA LYS A 5 -8.00 3.62 -10.59
C LYS A 5 -7.15 2.99 -11.69
N ASP A 6 -5.84 3.24 -11.67
CA ASP A 6 -4.91 2.65 -12.64
C ASP A 6 -4.82 1.12 -12.45
N LEU A 7 -4.85 0.65 -11.19
CA LEU A 7 -4.90 -0.78 -10.90
C LEU A 7 -6.15 -1.41 -11.50
N ARG A 8 -7.31 -0.78 -11.36
CA ARG A 8 -8.57 -1.28 -11.96
C ARG A 8 -8.51 -1.29 -13.48
N GLU A 9 -7.98 -0.24 -14.11
CA GLU A 9 -7.78 -0.21 -15.57
C GLU A 9 -6.94 -1.40 -16.04
N LEU A 10 -5.85 -1.72 -15.34
CA LEU A 10 -5.00 -2.87 -15.65
C LEU A 10 -5.71 -4.22 -15.43
N VAL A 11 -6.50 -4.32 -14.37
CA VAL A 11 -7.29 -5.55 -14.06
C VAL A 11 -8.37 -5.79 -15.11
N ASP A 12 -9.02 -4.72 -15.56
CA ASP A 12 -10.11 -4.77 -16.54
C ASP A 12 -9.61 -4.96 -17.99
N TYR A 13 -8.31 -4.67 -18.23
CA TYR A 13 -7.74 -4.84 -19.58
C TYR A 13 -7.53 -6.32 -19.92
N HIS A 14 -8.00 -6.71 -21.09
CA HIS A 14 -7.83 -8.03 -21.68
C HIS A 14 -7.11 -7.89 -23.01
N ALA A 15 -5.89 -8.42 -23.09
CA ALA A 15 -5.16 -8.43 -24.33
C ALA A 15 -5.85 -9.35 -25.36
N PRO A 16 -5.89 -8.97 -26.65
CA PRO A 16 -6.38 -9.85 -27.72
C PRO A 16 -5.60 -11.17 -27.81
N THR A 17 -4.30 -11.13 -27.56
CA THR A 17 -3.41 -12.29 -27.55
C THR A 17 -2.65 -12.35 -26.22
N GLU A 18 -1.54 -11.64 -26.12
CA GLU A 18 -0.67 -11.62 -24.95
C GLU A 18 -0.24 -10.19 -24.62
N LEU A 19 -0.01 -9.92 -23.35
CA LEU A 19 0.45 -8.65 -22.81
C LEU A 19 1.76 -8.87 -22.05
N LEU A 20 2.72 -8.01 -22.31
CA LEU A 20 3.99 -7.96 -21.61
C LEU A 20 3.88 -7.07 -20.36
N SER A 21 4.17 -7.64 -19.19
CA SER A 21 4.26 -6.92 -17.91
C SER A 21 5.71 -6.92 -17.43
N ILE A 22 6.29 -5.74 -17.21
CA ILE A 22 7.67 -5.57 -16.76
C ILE A 22 7.69 -4.75 -15.49
N TYR A 23 8.50 -5.20 -14.54
CA TYR A 23 8.90 -4.44 -13.36
C TYR A 23 10.41 -4.33 -13.32
N LEU A 24 10.92 -3.13 -13.25
CA LEU A 24 12.37 -2.87 -13.21
C LEU A 24 12.72 -2.01 -12.00
N ASN A 25 13.65 -2.52 -11.20
CA ASN A 25 14.22 -1.77 -10.08
C ASN A 25 15.25 -0.77 -10.61
N THR A 26 14.98 0.50 -10.40
CA THR A 26 15.87 1.61 -10.79
C THR A 26 16.43 2.35 -9.58
N ASP A 27 16.49 1.68 -8.41
CA ASP A 27 17.01 2.28 -7.18
C ASP A 27 18.47 2.75 -7.38
N PRO A 28 18.77 4.05 -7.19
CA PRO A 28 20.12 4.60 -7.40
C PRO A 28 21.19 3.93 -6.55
N SER A 29 20.83 3.25 -5.46
CA SER A 29 21.78 2.48 -4.64
C SER A 29 22.28 1.20 -5.33
N LEU A 30 21.57 0.70 -6.34
CA LEU A 30 21.87 -0.55 -7.04
C LEU A 30 22.60 -0.37 -8.37
N GLY A 31 22.78 0.87 -8.84
CA GLY A 31 23.46 1.13 -10.10
C GLY A 31 23.09 2.45 -10.76
N ASN A 32 23.23 2.49 -12.08
CA ASN A 32 22.93 3.64 -12.92
C ASN A 32 22.11 3.22 -14.16
N ALA A 33 21.72 4.17 -14.98
CA ALA A 33 20.90 3.96 -16.18
C ALA A 33 21.45 2.87 -17.11
N ASP A 34 22.77 2.76 -17.28
CA ASP A 34 23.37 1.76 -18.17
C ASP A 34 23.23 0.33 -17.59
N SER A 35 23.42 0.19 -16.27
CA SER A 35 23.22 -1.09 -15.59
C SER A 35 21.76 -1.53 -15.62
N TYR A 36 20.81 -0.60 -15.51
CA TYR A 36 19.38 -0.90 -15.59
C TYR A 36 18.97 -1.31 -17.00
N ARG A 37 19.48 -0.62 -18.04
CA ARG A 37 19.27 -1.02 -19.45
C ARG A 37 19.82 -2.41 -19.74
N LEU A 38 21.00 -2.75 -19.20
CA LEU A 38 21.57 -4.09 -19.37
C LEU A 38 20.69 -5.18 -18.72
N ARG A 39 20.19 -4.93 -17.51
CA ARG A 39 19.28 -5.86 -16.84
C ARG A 39 17.98 -6.01 -17.61
N LEU A 40 17.36 -4.91 -18.05
CA LEU A 40 16.15 -4.92 -18.88
C LEU A 40 16.35 -5.77 -20.13
N ARG A 41 17.42 -5.54 -20.89
CA ARG A 41 17.73 -6.36 -22.09
C ARG A 41 17.92 -7.82 -21.75
N THR A 42 18.48 -8.14 -20.60
CA THR A 42 18.65 -9.52 -20.15
C THR A 42 17.30 -10.16 -19.84
N MET A 43 16.38 -9.44 -19.20
CA MET A 43 15.02 -9.88 -18.93
C MET A 43 14.21 -10.09 -20.21
N LEU A 44 14.33 -9.18 -21.18
CA LEU A 44 13.60 -9.24 -22.45
C LEU A 44 14.05 -10.36 -23.38
N LYS A 45 15.27 -10.92 -23.21
CA LYS A 45 15.75 -12.06 -24.03
C LYS A 45 14.88 -13.31 -23.93
N SER A 46 14.16 -13.49 -22.84
CA SER A 46 13.25 -14.63 -22.64
C SER A 46 11.84 -14.38 -23.17
N VAL A 47 11.57 -13.18 -23.70
CA VAL A 47 10.23 -12.76 -24.15
C VAL A 47 10.05 -13.07 -25.64
N ASN A 48 8.96 -13.75 -25.98
CA ASN A 48 8.61 -14.07 -27.36
C ASN A 48 7.85 -12.95 -28.10
N LEU A 49 7.47 -11.87 -27.39
CA LEU A 49 6.77 -10.69 -27.94
C LEU A 49 7.78 -9.64 -28.41
N SER A 50 8.35 -9.83 -29.60
CA SER A 50 9.42 -8.97 -30.13
C SER A 50 8.98 -7.51 -30.30
N ALA A 51 7.77 -7.24 -30.79
CA ALA A 51 7.24 -5.89 -31.00
C ALA A 51 7.09 -5.12 -29.67
N ASP A 52 6.63 -5.79 -28.63
CA ASP A 52 6.50 -5.21 -27.29
C ASP A 52 7.85 -5.00 -26.63
N ALA A 53 8.76 -5.96 -26.77
CA ALA A 53 10.13 -5.80 -26.27
C ALA A 53 10.83 -4.61 -26.92
N ASP A 54 10.74 -4.45 -28.24
CA ASP A 54 11.30 -3.32 -28.98
C ASP A 54 10.66 -1.99 -28.54
N ARG A 55 9.35 -1.94 -28.38
CA ARG A 55 8.61 -0.76 -27.88
C ARG A 55 9.11 -0.33 -26.49
N VAL A 56 9.29 -1.29 -25.60
CA VAL A 56 9.82 -1.04 -24.24
C VAL A 56 11.28 -0.57 -24.30
N GLU A 57 12.15 -1.20 -25.09
CA GLU A 57 13.54 -0.77 -25.23
C GLU A 57 13.63 0.66 -25.82
N GLN A 58 12.80 0.97 -26.82
CA GLN A 58 12.71 2.32 -27.38
C GLN A 58 12.27 3.35 -26.34
N PHE A 59 11.25 3.05 -25.55
CA PHE A 59 10.80 3.93 -24.47
C PHE A 59 11.93 4.27 -23.49
N PHE A 60 12.66 3.26 -23.01
CA PHE A 60 13.81 3.49 -22.12
C PHE A 60 15.00 4.21 -22.78
N ALA A 61 15.12 4.15 -24.09
CA ALA A 61 16.17 4.84 -24.82
C ALA A 61 15.88 6.32 -25.04
N THR A 62 14.60 6.70 -25.22
CA THR A 62 14.21 8.02 -25.73
C THR A 62 13.34 8.85 -24.80
N GLU A 63 12.53 8.22 -23.93
CA GLU A 63 11.48 8.91 -23.17
C GLU A 63 11.67 8.85 -21.66
N TYR A 64 12.26 7.77 -21.13
CA TYR A 64 12.37 7.57 -19.69
C TYR A 64 13.51 8.41 -19.09
N ASP A 65 13.19 9.19 -18.05
CA ASP A 65 14.10 10.15 -17.42
C ASP A 65 14.98 9.58 -16.29
N TRP A 66 14.80 8.28 -15.98
CA TRP A 66 15.52 7.54 -14.92
C TRP A 66 15.34 8.11 -13.50
N THR A 67 14.26 8.85 -13.28
CA THR A 67 13.86 9.27 -11.94
C THR A 67 13.05 8.16 -11.24
N GLY A 68 12.84 8.30 -9.94
CA GLY A 68 12.17 7.25 -9.15
C GLY A 68 13.09 6.10 -8.75
N ARG A 69 12.53 5.09 -8.11
CA ARG A 69 13.26 3.91 -7.61
C ARG A 69 12.81 2.62 -8.28
N SER A 70 11.71 2.67 -9.02
CA SER A 70 11.26 1.56 -9.86
C SER A 70 10.27 2.02 -10.92
N VAL A 71 10.07 1.18 -11.93
CA VAL A 71 9.09 1.40 -12.99
C VAL A 71 8.37 0.10 -13.32
N ALA A 72 7.05 0.19 -13.53
CA ALA A 72 6.23 -0.87 -14.08
C ALA A 72 5.76 -0.47 -15.48
N ILE A 73 5.85 -1.39 -16.44
CA ILE A 73 5.40 -1.19 -17.84
C ILE A 73 4.50 -2.35 -18.25
N PHE A 74 3.43 -2.00 -18.94
CA PHE A 74 2.49 -2.93 -19.54
C PHE A 74 2.35 -2.58 -21.01
N SER A 75 2.67 -3.54 -21.89
CA SER A 75 2.68 -3.33 -23.34
C SER A 75 1.93 -4.45 -24.06
N ASP A 76 1.00 -4.05 -24.93
CA ASP A 76 0.33 -4.89 -25.90
C ASP A 76 0.29 -4.13 -27.22
N SER A 77 1.19 -4.51 -28.12
CA SER A 77 1.36 -3.84 -29.42
C SER A 77 0.19 -4.13 -30.37
N GLU A 78 -0.49 -5.27 -30.25
CA GLU A 78 -1.66 -5.61 -31.05
C GLU A 78 -2.90 -4.81 -30.63
N GLY A 79 -3.09 -4.64 -29.33
CA GLY A 79 -4.17 -3.86 -28.75
C GLY A 79 -3.87 -2.35 -28.63
N ASP A 80 -2.71 -1.88 -29.10
CA ASP A 80 -2.21 -0.50 -28.94
C ASP A 80 -2.29 -0.01 -27.49
N PHE A 81 -2.00 -0.89 -26.55
CA PHE A 81 -1.97 -0.59 -25.14
C PHE A 81 -0.53 -0.40 -24.65
N PHE A 82 -0.27 0.73 -24.00
CA PHE A 82 1.00 1.00 -23.34
C PHE A 82 0.76 1.82 -22.09
N ARG A 83 1.17 1.30 -20.94
CA ARG A 83 1.08 2.01 -19.66
C ARG A 83 2.40 1.92 -18.92
N MET A 84 2.81 3.04 -18.34
CA MET A 84 4.01 3.15 -17.54
C MET A 84 3.69 3.83 -16.21
N TYR A 85 4.20 3.24 -15.14
CA TYR A 85 4.05 3.76 -13.78
C TYR A 85 5.40 3.82 -13.09
N GLN A 86 5.83 5.02 -12.78
CA GLN A 86 7.05 5.29 -12.03
C GLN A 86 6.73 5.39 -10.54
N MET A 87 7.60 4.81 -9.69
CA MET A 87 7.35 4.71 -8.25
C MET A 87 8.59 5.12 -7.45
N ALA A 88 8.40 5.73 -6.28
CA ALA A 88 9.47 6.09 -5.35
C ALA A 88 9.87 4.95 -4.41
N VAL A 89 9.19 3.81 -4.48
CA VAL A 89 9.53 2.58 -3.75
C VAL A 89 10.12 1.55 -4.69
N PRO A 90 11.14 0.78 -4.27
CA PRO A 90 11.74 -0.24 -5.13
C PRO A 90 10.82 -1.45 -5.31
N VAL A 91 10.89 -2.10 -6.47
CA VAL A 91 10.26 -3.40 -6.75
C VAL A 91 11.33 -4.43 -7.08
N GLN A 92 10.95 -5.71 -7.08
CA GLN A 92 11.82 -6.75 -7.65
C GLN A 92 11.70 -6.75 -9.18
N ASP A 93 12.83 -7.01 -9.86
CA ASP A 93 12.83 -7.18 -11.31
C ASP A 93 11.95 -8.39 -11.68
N LEU A 94 10.99 -8.18 -12.58
CA LEU A 94 10.06 -9.20 -13.04
C LEU A 94 9.67 -8.96 -14.50
N VAL A 95 9.62 -10.03 -15.27
CA VAL A 95 9.00 -10.07 -16.60
C VAL A 95 7.91 -11.14 -16.59
N HIS A 96 6.77 -10.83 -17.15
CA HIS A 96 5.66 -11.76 -17.28
C HIS A 96 4.94 -11.51 -18.61
N VAL A 97 4.60 -12.59 -19.30
CA VAL A 97 3.79 -12.59 -20.52
C VAL A 97 2.50 -13.37 -20.24
N GLY A 98 1.36 -12.81 -20.59
CA GLY A 98 0.08 -13.49 -20.40
C GLY A 98 -1.08 -12.67 -20.95
N VAL A 99 -2.26 -13.23 -21.00
CA VAL A 99 -3.48 -12.57 -21.53
C VAL A 99 -4.00 -11.44 -20.64
N ARG A 100 -3.44 -11.31 -19.44
CA ARG A 100 -3.78 -10.24 -18.47
C ARG A 100 -2.52 -9.63 -17.89
N ALA A 101 -2.64 -8.39 -17.44
CA ALA A 101 -1.59 -7.70 -16.69
C ALA A 101 -1.25 -8.45 -15.39
N ASN A 102 0.04 -8.67 -15.15
CA ASN A 102 0.47 -9.13 -13.84
C ASN A 102 0.51 -7.96 -12.86
N VAL A 103 -0.61 -7.70 -12.20
CA VAL A 103 -0.80 -6.58 -11.28
C VAL A 103 -0.35 -6.86 -9.84
N ARG A 104 0.08 -8.09 -9.54
CA ARG A 104 0.43 -8.51 -8.18
C ARG A 104 1.46 -7.63 -7.48
N PRO A 105 2.60 -7.24 -8.11
CA PRO A 105 3.56 -6.35 -7.46
C PRO A 105 2.95 -4.98 -7.13
N LEU A 106 2.11 -4.42 -8.02
CA LEU A 106 1.44 -3.13 -7.80
C LEU A 106 0.39 -3.22 -6.68
N ALA A 107 -0.38 -4.31 -6.63
CA ALA A 107 -1.34 -4.54 -5.55
C ALA A 107 -0.62 -4.59 -4.18
N GLY A 108 0.51 -5.31 -4.10
CA GLY A 108 1.34 -5.35 -2.89
C GLY A 108 1.92 -4.00 -2.50
N LEU A 109 2.31 -3.17 -3.48
CA LEU A 109 2.79 -1.81 -3.20
C LEU A 109 1.67 -0.89 -2.69
N LEU A 110 0.48 -0.95 -3.26
CA LEU A 110 -0.67 -0.18 -2.78
C LEU A 110 -1.08 -0.63 -1.37
N ASP A 111 -1.01 -1.91 -1.08
CA ASP A 111 -1.28 -2.44 0.25
C ASP A 111 -0.25 -1.96 1.27
N SER A 112 1.05 -2.10 0.99
CA SER A 112 2.12 -1.77 1.93
C SER A 112 2.43 -0.27 2.03
N TYR A 113 2.36 0.46 0.92
CA TYR A 113 2.77 1.87 0.80
C TYR A 113 1.65 2.80 0.35
N GLY A 114 0.39 2.35 0.38
CA GLY A 114 -0.79 3.17 0.10
C GLY A 114 -0.85 4.41 1.01
N GLY A 115 -1.80 5.31 0.79
CA GLY A 115 -1.84 6.61 1.42
C GLY A 115 -1.68 6.63 2.95
N TYR A 116 -0.65 7.30 3.43
CA TYR A 116 -0.42 7.61 4.84
C TYR A 116 -0.66 9.09 5.11
N GLY A 117 -1.50 9.38 6.10
CA GLY A 117 -1.57 10.71 6.73
C GLY A 117 -0.57 10.81 7.87
N VAL A 118 0.20 11.87 7.91
CA VAL A 118 1.11 12.15 9.04
C VAL A 118 0.74 13.47 9.66
N VAL A 119 0.61 13.50 10.97
CA VAL A 119 0.40 14.73 11.76
C VAL A 119 1.61 14.96 12.63
N LEU A 120 2.27 16.10 12.43
CA LEU A 120 3.17 16.65 13.44
C LEU A 120 2.38 17.65 14.27
N VAL A 121 2.28 17.41 15.57
CA VAL A 121 1.50 18.27 16.48
C VAL A 121 2.35 18.83 17.61
N ASP A 122 2.19 20.13 17.88
CA ASP A 122 2.71 20.78 19.07
C ASP A 122 1.63 21.61 19.79
N LYS A 123 2.03 22.40 20.78
CA LYS A 123 1.12 23.28 21.54
C LYS A 123 0.53 24.44 20.72
N GLN A 124 1.11 24.75 19.56
CA GLN A 124 0.71 25.88 18.72
C GLN A 124 -0.09 25.50 17.48
N GLY A 125 0.00 24.22 17.04
CA GLY A 125 -0.70 23.79 15.85
C GLY A 125 -0.24 22.44 15.34
N ALA A 126 -0.51 22.18 14.07
CA ALA A 126 -0.11 20.95 13.40
C ALA A 126 0.40 21.19 11.99
N ARG A 127 1.27 20.29 11.53
CA ARG A 127 1.63 20.10 10.11
C ARG A 127 1.08 18.77 9.67
N LEU A 128 0.39 18.76 8.53
CA LEU A 128 -0.25 17.59 7.96
C LEU A 128 0.45 17.21 6.66
N PHE A 129 0.62 15.93 6.44
CA PHE A 129 1.24 15.39 5.23
C PHE A 129 0.42 14.23 4.71
N HIS A 130 0.26 14.18 3.41
CA HIS A 130 -0.20 12.99 2.70
C HIS A 130 0.97 12.40 1.92
N PHE A 131 1.41 11.21 2.32
CA PHE A 131 2.39 10.41 1.57
C PHE A 131 1.69 9.24 0.88
N HIS A 132 2.05 8.99 -0.37
CA HIS A 132 1.53 7.89 -1.16
C HIS A 132 2.64 7.26 -1.98
N LEU A 133 2.81 5.94 -1.87
CA LEU A 133 3.87 5.19 -2.54
C LEU A 133 5.28 5.80 -2.35
N GLY A 134 5.57 6.27 -1.13
CA GLY A 134 6.87 6.84 -0.78
C GLY A 134 7.10 8.28 -1.23
N GLU A 135 6.07 8.97 -1.75
CA GLU A 135 6.16 10.37 -2.17
C GLU A 135 5.21 11.28 -1.38
N LEU A 136 5.65 12.51 -1.17
CA LEU A 136 4.78 13.56 -0.62
C LEU A 136 3.81 14.03 -1.71
N ARG A 137 2.50 13.89 -1.44
CA ARG A 137 1.42 14.34 -2.31
C ARG A 137 0.95 15.73 -1.96
N GLU A 138 0.71 15.94 -0.70
CA GLU A 138 0.18 17.18 -0.18
C GLU A 138 0.70 17.46 1.22
N GLN A 139 0.86 18.72 1.52
CA GLN A 139 1.25 19.20 2.83
C GLN A 139 0.45 20.42 3.18
N GLU A 140 -0.14 20.42 4.37
CA GLU A 140 -0.84 21.54 4.94
C GLU A 140 -0.38 21.86 6.35
N GLY A 141 -0.79 22.99 6.88
CA GLY A 141 -0.46 23.38 8.25
C GLY A 141 -1.49 24.33 8.85
N VAL A 142 -1.76 24.14 10.12
CA VAL A 142 -2.59 25.01 10.92
C VAL A 142 -1.78 25.57 12.08
N VAL A 143 -1.87 26.86 12.30
CA VAL A 143 -1.23 27.55 13.43
C VAL A 143 -2.32 28.19 14.28
N GLY A 144 -2.45 27.71 15.52
CA GLY A 144 -3.39 28.25 16.50
C GLY A 144 -2.90 29.54 17.17
N ALA A 145 -3.61 29.95 18.22
CA ALA A 145 -3.30 31.17 18.97
C ALA A 145 -1.91 31.07 19.61
N ALA A 146 -1.15 32.16 19.53
CA ALA A 146 0.19 32.23 20.13
C ALA A 146 0.16 32.06 21.66
N ILE A 147 0.95 31.11 22.15
CA ILE A 147 1.11 30.85 23.56
C ILE A 147 2.14 31.85 24.10
N ARG A 148 1.66 32.87 24.82
CA ARG A 148 2.53 33.84 25.48
C ARG A 148 3.13 33.24 26.75
N GLN A 149 4.38 32.80 26.71
CA GLN A 149 5.17 32.57 27.91
C GLN A 149 5.57 33.92 28.47
N SER A 150 4.95 34.36 29.58
CA SER A 150 5.52 35.47 30.32
C SER A 150 6.81 34.99 30.98
N LYS A 151 7.98 35.47 30.49
CA LYS A 151 9.23 35.36 31.23
C LYS A 151 9.00 36.02 32.59
N GLY A 152 9.00 35.21 33.64
CA GLY A 152 9.04 35.72 35.01
C GLY A 152 10.30 36.54 35.25
N GLY A 153 10.26 37.80 34.91
CA GLY A 153 11.27 38.82 35.29
C GLY A 153 10.79 39.51 36.56
N GLY A 154 11.53 39.30 37.61
CA GLY A 154 11.17 39.65 38.99
C GLY A 154 10.75 41.09 39.22
N SER A 155 9.78 41.24 40.10
CA SER A 155 9.76 42.22 41.17
C SER A 155 8.79 41.73 42.23
N ALA A 156 9.31 41.48 43.42
CA ALA A 156 8.52 41.15 44.57
C ALA A 156 7.64 42.34 44.93
N MET A 157 6.32 42.22 44.72
CA MET A 157 5.34 42.99 45.47
C MET A 157 4.36 42.01 46.12
N THR A 158 4.45 41.99 47.41
CA THR A 158 3.65 41.21 48.34
C THR A 158 2.16 41.52 48.17
N GLY A 159 1.37 40.51 47.86
CA GLY A 159 -0.08 40.58 48.03
C GLY A 159 -0.93 40.36 46.79
N MET A 160 -0.92 39.15 46.24
CA MET A 160 -2.10 38.55 45.58
C MET A 160 -1.81 37.08 45.28
N ARG A 161 -2.33 36.17 46.10
CA ARG A 161 -2.34 34.73 45.86
C ARG A 161 -3.37 34.44 44.77
N GLY A 162 -2.97 34.54 43.50
CA GLY A 162 -3.89 34.23 42.40
C GLY A 162 -3.26 34.24 40.97
N GLY A 163 -2.15 34.98 40.81
CA GLY A 163 -1.65 35.26 39.43
C GLY A 163 -1.04 34.08 38.70
N ALA A 164 -0.31 33.21 39.37
CA ALA A 164 0.40 32.10 38.70
C ALA A 164 -0.56 30.95 38.25
N ALA A 165 -1.49 30.58 39.16
CA ALA A 165 -2.48 29.51 38.84
C ALA A 165 -3.45 29.91 37.70
N THR A 166 -3.86 31.19 37.66
CA THR A 166 -4.73 31.71 36.60
C THR A 166 -4.00 31.77 35.25
N GLN A 167 -2.70 32.12 35.26
CA GLN A 167 -1.89 32.20 34.07
C GLN A 167 -1.61 30.81 33.46
N THR A 168 -1.33 29.80 34.31
CA THR A 168 -1.17 28.41 33.90
C THR A 168 -2.44 27.89 33.26
N ARG A 169 -3.59 28.13 33.87
CA ARG A 169 -4.89 27.69 33.34
C ARG A 169 -5.23 28.31 31.97
N VAL A 170 -4.95 29.60 31.76
CA VAL A 170 -5.17 30.26 30.45
C VAL A 170 -4.26 29.68 29.39
N VAL A 171 -3.01 29.32 29.74
CA VAL A 171 -2.09 28.64 28.80
C VAL A 171 -2.62 27.25 28.46
N GLU A 172 -3.05 26.46 29.42
CA GLU A 172 -3.62 25.12 29.23
C GLU A 172 -4.88 25.17 28.33
N GLU A 173 -5.82 26.08 28.64
CA GLU A 173 -7.05 26.28 27.84
C GLU A 173 -6.72 26.70 26.37
N THR A 174 -5.64 27.47 26.15
CA THR A 174 -5.19 27.87 24.84
C THR A 174 -4.59 26.68 24.08
N VAL A 175 -3.76 25.86 24.73
CA VAL A 175 -3.19 24.63 24.15
C VAL A 175 -4.29 23.67 23.76
N GLU A 176 -5.25 23.42 24.65
CA GLU A 176 -6.37 22.52 24.35
C GLU A 176 -7.19 22.99 23.15
N ARG A 177 -7.44 24.31 23.06
CA ARG A 177 -8.12 24.87 21.89
C ARG A 177 -7.33 24.66 20.61
N ASN A 178 -6.03 25.02 20.59
CA ASN A 178 -5.17 24.87 19.42
C ASN A 178 -5.12 23.41 18.94
N ILE A 179 -5.04 22.45 19.88
CA ILE A 179 -5.03 21.04 19.54
C ILE A 179 -6.39 20.59 19.01
N ARG A 180 -7.50 21.05 19.57
CA ARG A 180 -8.84 20.74 19.07
C ARG A 180 -9.05 21.26 17.64
N ASP A 181 -8.68 22.52 17.38
CA ASP A 181 -8.75 23.12 16.06
C ASP A 181 -7.84 22.36 15.08
N SER A 182 -6.68 21.88 15.53
CA SER A 182 -5.77 21.04 14.73
C SER A 182 -6.37 19.67 14.41
N VAL A 183 -7.13 19.07 15.33
CA VAL A 183 -7.83 17.80 15.07
C VAL A 183 -8.94 17.98 14.02
N GLU A 184 -9.76 19.02 14.14
CA GLU A 184 -10.83 19.30 13.17
C GLU A 184 -10.25 19.51 11.76
N PHE A 185 -9.18 20.30 11.67
CA PHE A 185 -8.48 20.54 10.41
C PHE A 185 -7.85 19.25 9.84
N ALA A 186 -7.24 18.41 10.69
CA ALA A 186 -6.65 17.16 10.27
C ALA A 186 -7.70 16.16 9.75
N ILE A 187 -8.87 16.09 10.38
CA ILE A 187 -9.96 15.22 9.94
C ILE A 187 -10.43 15.64 8.56
N GLN A 188 -10.69 16.93 8.34
CA GLN A 188 -11.09 17.45 7.03
C GLN A 188 -10.05 17.09 5.95
N PHE A 189 -8.77 17.35 6.22
CA PHE A 189 -7.68 16.99 5.31
C PHE A 189 -7.65 15.49 4.98
N PHE A 190 -7.82 14.64 6.00
CA PHE A 190 -7.80 13.18 5.80
C PHE A 190 -9.02 12.68 5.02
N GLU A 191 -10.19 13.28 5.21
CA GLU A 191 -11.40 12.97 4.44
C GLU A 191 -11.21 13.34 2.96
N GLU A 192 -10.72 14.54 2.67
CA GLU A 192 -10.45 15.02 1.32
C GLU A 192 -9.42 14.15 0.58
N GLN A 193 -8.39 13.68 1.30
CA GLN A 193 -7.32 12.84 0.76
C GLN A 193 -7.61 11.33 0.83
N HIS A 194 -8.77 10.93 1.32
CA HIS A 194 -9.18 9.51 1.48
C HIS A 194 -8.19 8.66 2.28
N ILE A 195 -7.57 9.25 3.31
CA ILE A 195 -6.53 8.61 4.12
C ILE A 195 -7.14 7.57 5.06
N ARG A 196 -6.53 6.38 5.09
CA ARG A 196 -6.95 5.25 5.93
C ARG A 196 -5.90 4.81 6.95
N ARG A 197 -4.70 5.37 6.91
CA ARG A 197 -3.59 5.07 7.83
C ARG A 197 -2.99 6.37 8.31
N ILE A 198 -2.97 6.57 9.63
CA ILE A 198 -2.52 7.82 10.25
C ILE A 198 -1.33 7.54 11.17
N LEU A 199 -0.31 8.37 11.05
CA LEU A 199 0.82 8.42 11.94
C LEU A 199 0.82 9.76 12.68
N LEU A 200 1.01 9.73 13.99
CA LEU A 200 1.07 10.93 14.81
C LEU A 200 2.50 11.18 15.28
N SER A 201 2.93 12.42 15.24
CA SER A 201 4.25 12.84 15.69
C SER A 201 4.18 14.08 16.56
N GLY A 202 5.03 14.12 17.58
CA GLY A 202 5.12 15.20 18.56
C GLY A 202 5.62 14.69 19.89
N THR A 203 5.48 15.49 20.95
CA THR A 203 5.70 15.00 22.31
C THR A 203 4.59 14.04 22.71
N GLU A 204 4.89 13.10 23.59
CA GLU A 204 3.91 12.11 24.07
C GLU A 204 2.64 12.77 24.61
N GLU A 205 2.78 13.87 25.36
CA GLU A 205 1.68 14.67 25.90
C GLU A 205 0.79 15.25 24.78
N ASN A 206 1.39 15.89 23.76
CA ASN A 206 0.64 16.50 22.66
C ASN A 206 -0.05 15.44 21.78
N VAL A 207 0.63 14.32 21.50
CA VAL A 207 0.06 13.19 20.74
C VAL A 207 -1.10 12.57 21.50
N ALA A 208 -0.96 12.34 22.82
CA ALA A 208 -2.04 11.79 23.64
C ALA A 208 -3.25 12.73 23.67
N LEU A 209 -3.02 14.04 23.81
CA LEU A 209 -4.07 15.04 23.84
C LEU A 209 -4.77 15.15 22.47
N PHE A 210 -4.01 15.22 21.37
CA PHE A 210 -4.53 15.21 20.00
C PHE A 210 -5.42 13.97 19.77
N ARG A 211 -4.90 12.77 20.10
CA ARG A 211 -5.65 11.52 19.96
C ARG A 211 -6.93 11.49 20.78
N SER A 212 -6.94 12.10 21.98
CA SER A 212 -8.11 12.13 22.85
C SER A 212 -9.28 12.95 22.27
N TYR A 213 -8.98 13.96 21.45
CA TYR A 213 -9.98 14.78 20.75
C TYR A 213 -10.44 14.18 19.42
N MET A 214 -9.69 13.21 18.86
CA MET A 214 -10.13 12.51 17.65
C MET A 214 -11.39 11.68 17.90
N PRO A 215 -12.37 11.64 16.98
CA PRO A 215 -13.45 10.66 17.02
C PRO A 215 -12.91 9.23 17.01
N LYS A 216 -13.61 8.29 17.66
CA LYS A 216 -13.16 6.89 17.78
C LYS A 216 -12.91 6.21 16.43
N SER A 217 -13.69 6.54 15.40
CA SER A 217 -13.48 6.07 14.03
C SER A 217 -12.11 6.44 13.49
N TRP A 218 -11.67 7.67 13.73
CA TRP A 218 -10.35 8.16 13.31
C TRP A 218 -9.21 7.66 14.20
N GLN A 219 -9.46 7.48 15.50
CA GLN A 219 -8.48 6.88 16.41
C GLN A 219 -8.09 5.46 15.98
N SER A 220 -9.02 4.69 15.40
CA SER A 220 -8.77 3.33 14.91
C SER A 220 -7.87 3.29 13.67
N LEU A 221 -7.74 4.41 12.95
CA LEU A 221 -6.86 4.55 11.78
C LEU A 221 -5.43 4.96 12.18
N VAL A 222 -5.18 5.28 13.45
CA VAL A 222 -3.82 5.60 13.95
C VAL A 222 -3.03 4.31 14.08
N VAL A 223 -2.09 4.11 13.17
CA VAL A 223 -1.27 2.88 13.07
C VAL A 223 0.05 2.97 13.83
N GLY A 224 0.51 4.19 14.16
CA GLY A 224 1.76 4.37 14.91
C GLY A 224 2.03 5.80 15.32
N THR A 225 3.07 5.96 16.15
CA THR A 225 3.56 7.28 16.61
C THR A 225 5.07 7.32 16.52
N PHE A 226 5.62 8.50 16.26
CA PHE A 226 7.07 8.74 16.27
C PHE A 226 7.38 10.15 16.73
N SER A 227 8.65 10.48 16.90
CA SER A 227 9.07 11.80 17.35
C SER A 227 10.01 12.43 16.35
N VAL A 228 9.60 13.60 15.80
CA VAL A 228 10.44 14.52 15.04
C VAL A 228 10.11 15.96 15.43
N ALA A 229 11.02 16.88 15.13
CA ALA A 229 10.79 18.30 15.39
C ALA A 229 9.70 18.87 14.45
N MET A 230 8.92 19.84 14.90
CA MET A 230 7.97 20.57 14.06
C MET A 230 8.62 21.24 12.85
N THR A 231 9.92 21.54 12.96
CA THR A 231 10.73 22.15 11.90
C THR A 231 11.43 21.12 11.00
N ALA A 232 11.18 19.81 11.21
CA ALA A 232 11.76 18.76 10.39
C ALA A 232 11.45 18.95 8.91
N SER A 233 12.41 18.56 8.05
CA SER A 233 12.21 18.57 6.60
C SER A 233 11.20 17.50 6.18
N ASN A 234 10.57 17.68 5.02
CA ASN A 234 9.62 16.70 4.49
C ASN A 234 10.27 15.30 4.30
N ASN A 235 11.55 15.26 3.90
CA ASN A 235 12.28 14.01 3.74
C ASN A 235 12.54 13.30 5.08
N GLU A 236 12.83 14.05 6.14
CA GLU A 236 13.01 13.50 7.48
C GLU A 236 11.68 12.93 8.01
N VAL A 237 10.58 13.67 7.83
CA VAL A 237 9.23 13.21 8.20
C VAL A 237 8.87 11.95 7.42
N LEU A 238 9.09 11.93 6.10
CA LEU A 238 8.84 10.77 5.25
C LEU A 238 9.66 9.55 5.71
N SER A 239 10.96 9.70 5.92
CA SER A 239 11.83 8.60 6.33
C SER A 239 11.36 7.95 7.64
N ARG A 240 11.02 8.76 8.65
CA ARG A 240 10.51 8.28 9.93
C ARG A 240 9.10 7.69 9.82
N ALA A 241 8.24 8.31 9.04
CA ALA A 241 6.88 7.81 8.80
C ALA A 241 6.92 6.43 8.10
N MET A 242 7.79 6.25 7.11
CA MET A 242 7.96 4.97 6.42
C MET A 242 8.50 3.88 7.35
N GLU A 243 9.47 4.18 8.22
CA GLU A 243 10.01 3.23 9.20
C GLU A 243 8.89 2.72 10.13
N VAL A 244 8.14 3.63 10.74
CA VAL A 244 7.04 3.28 11.67
C VAL A 244 5.87 2.64 10.94
N GLY A 245 5.53 3.12 9.74
CA GLY A 245 4.50 2.54 8.89
C GLY A 245 4.82 1.10 8.50
N PHE A 246 6.06 0.81 8.14
CA PHE A 246 6.52 -0.55 7.80
C PHE A 246 6.40 -1.51 9.00
N GLU A 247 6.83 -1.08 10.19
CA GLU A 247 6.69 -1.90 11.40
C GLU A 247 5.21 -2.14 11.77
N ALA A 248 4.36 -1.12 11.61
CA ALA A 248 2.93 -1.25 11.84
C ALA A 248 2.29 -2.23 10.85
N GLU A 249 2.68 -2.16 9.56
CA GLU A 249 2.20 -3.06 8.52
C GLU A 249 2.61 -4.51 8.79
N LYS A 250 3.87 -4.75 9.14
CA LYS A 250 4.36 -6.07 9.51
C LYS A 250 3.57 -6.69 10.69
N ASN A 251 3.23 -5.86 11.69
CA ASN A 251 2.40 -6.31 12.80
C ASN A 251 0.96 -6.60 12.35
N ARG A 252 0.39 -5.78 11.47
CA ARG A 252 -0.94 -5.98 10.88
C ARG A 252 -1.00 -7.29 10.10
N GLU A 253 -0.02 -7.52 9.21
CA GLU A 253 0.10 -8.76 8.43
C GLU A 253 0.17 -9.99 9.35
N LYS A 254 0.97 -9.92 10.41
CA LYS A 254 1.07 -11.02 11.37
C LYS A 254 -0.28 -11.36 12.00
N LEU A 255 -0.99 -10.35 12.50
CA LEU A 255 -2.32 -10.53 13.10
C LEU A 255 -3.36 -11.03 12.08
N LEU A 256 -3.27 -10.55 10.84
CA LEU A 256 -4.13 -11.01 9.74
C LEU A 256 -3.94 -12.50 9.48
N VAL A 257 -2.68 -12.95 9.35
CA VAL A 257 -2.35 -14.36 9.11
C VAL A 257 -2.77 -15.24 10.30
N GLU A 258 -2.52 -14.82 11.54
CA GLU A 258 -2.96 -15.55 12.74
C GLU A 258 -4.50 -15.72 12.75
N ARG A 259 -5.23 -14.66 12.39
CA ARG A 259 -6.69 -14.70 12.26
C ARG A 259 -7.14 -15.64 11.14
N LEU A 260 -6.50 -15.56 9.96
CA LEU A 260 -6.78 -16.42 8.81
C LEU A 260 -6.65 -17.89 9.19
N ILE A 261 -5.50 -18.29 9.73
CA ILE A 261 -5.21 -19.68 10.10
C ILE A 261 -6.18 -20.17 11.19
N THR A 262 -6.43 -19.33 12.20
CA THR A 262 -7.35 -19.67 13.29
C THR A 262 -8.79 -19.89 12.79
N GLN A 263 -9.28 -19.03 11.89
CA GLN A 263 -10.63 -19.18 11.34
C GLN A 263 -10.73 -20.36 10.37
N ALA A 264 -9.71 -20.59 9.55
CA ALA A 264 -9.66 -21.75 8.66
C ALA A 264 -9.66 -23.06 9.45
N ALA A 265 -8.88 -23.16 10.53
CA ALA A 265 -8.85 -24.34 11.40
C ALA A 265 -10.19 -24.59 12.12
N LYS A 266 -10.99 -23.54 12.33
CA LYS A 266 -12.35 -23.65 12.91
C LYS A 266 -13.44 -23.89 11.85
N HIS A 267 -13.08 -24.07 10.59
CA HIS A 267 -14.01 -24.15 9.46
C HIS A 267 -15.04 -22.99 9.45
N SER A 268 -14.60 -21.80 9.84
CA SER A 268 -15.37 -20.56 9.80
C SER A 268 -15.21 -19.90 8.42
N ASN A 269 -15.41 -18.58 8.33
CA ASN A 269 -15.36 -17.84 7.06
C ASN A 269 -13.93 -17.60 6.56
N ALA A 270 -13.07 -18.62 6.60
CA ALA A 270 -11.74 -18.57 6.05
C ALA A 270 -11.24 -19.96 5.59
N ILE A 271 -10.35 -19.95 4.61
CA ILE A 271 -9.72 -21.14 4.04
C ILE A 271 -8.23 -20.88 3.83
N THR A 272 -7.43 -21.95 3.80
CA THR A 272 -6.00 -21.92 3.50
C THR A 272 -5.63 -23.03 2.52
N GLY A 273 -4.53 -22.84 1.78
CA GLY A 273 -4.04 -23.75 0.74
C GLY A 273 -4.55 -23.40 -0.65
N LEU A 274 -3.80 -23.84 -1.67
CA LEU A 274 -4.00 -23.41 -3.04
C LEU A 274 -5.37 -23.84 -3.59
N GLU A 275 -5.64 -25.15 -3.63
CA GLU A 275 -6.88 -25.66 -4.26
C GLU A 275 -8.16 -25.15 -3.61
N PRO A 276 -8.35 -25.14 -2.26
CA PRO A 276 -9.53 -24.57 -1.65
C PRO A 276 -9.71 -23.08 -1.98
N THR A 277 -8.59 -22.34 -2.08
CA THR A 277 -8.60 -20.91 -2.40
C THR A 277 -9.02 -20.68 -3.85
N LEU A 278 -8.44 -21.43 -4.83
CA LEU A 278 -8.81 -21.32 -6.24
C LEU A 278 -10.29 -21.64 -6.48
N LYS A 279 -10.82 -22.65 -5.79
CA LYS A 279 -12.24 -22.98 -5.82
C LYS A 279 -13.10 -21.81 -5.33
N ALA A 280 -12.77 -21.21 -4.19
CA ALA A 280 -13.52 -20.07 -3.66
C ALA A 280 -13.41 -18.82 -4.56
N VAL A 281 -12.27 -18.61 -5.23
CA VAL A 281 -12.07 -17.55 -6.22
C VAL A 281 -13.03 -17.75 -7.40
N SER A 282 -13.06 -18.96 -7.97
CA SER A 282 -13.93 -19.32 -9.08
C SER A 282 -15.41 -19.17 -8.74
N GLU A 283 -15.79 -19.46 -7.49
CA GLU A 283 -17.15 -19.27 -6.96
C GLU A 283 -17.47 -17.81 -6.55
N SER A 284 -16.53 -16.86 -6.76
CA SER A 284 -16.66 -15.42 -6.38
C SER A 284 -16.96 -15.20 -4.88
N ARG A 285 -16.58 -16.14 -4.02
CA ARG A 285 -16.82 -16.12 -2.57
C ARG A 285 -15.74 -15.39 -1.77
N VAL A 286 -14.63 -15.06 -2.40
CA VAL A 286 -13.51 -14.41 -1.71
C VAL A 286 -13.85 -12.95 -1.40
N GLN A 287 -13.73 -12.57 -0.13
CA GLN A 287 -13.74 -11.18 0.32
C GLN A 287 -12.32 -10.60 0.29
N THR A 288 -11.38 -11.27 0.95
CA THR A 288 -9.97 -10.86 1.00
C THR A 288 -9.10 -12.07 0.70
N LEU A 289 -8.31 -12.00 -0.37
CA LEU A 289 -7.30 -12.99 -0.72
C LEU A 289 -6.00 -12.64 -0.02
N VAL A 290 -5.41 -13.59 0.70
CA VAL A 290 -4.13 -13.43 1.40
C VAL A 290 -3.09 -14.28 0.72
N VAL A 291 -2.03 -13.67 0.18
CA VAL A 291 -0.99 -14.36 -0.60
C VAL A 291 0.39 -14.02 -0.07
N HIS A 292 1.25 -15.03 0.08
CA HIS A 292 2.67 -14.79 0.36
C HIS A 292 3.36 -14.15 -0.85
N SER A 293 4.16 -13.09 -0.66
CA SER A 293 4.74 -12.26 -1.73
C SER A 293 5.52 -13.03 -2.79
N GLY A 294 6.22 -14.08 -2.45
CA GLY A 294 6.99 -14.92 -3.38
C GLY A 294 6.29 -16.22 -3.82
N PHE A 295 5.01 -16.41 -3.54
CA PHE A 295 4.32 -17.65 -3.85
C PHE A 295 3.83 -17.66 -5.31
N HIS A 296 4.30 -18.60 -6.10
CA HIS A 296 3.89 -18.90 -7.47
C HIS A 296 3.50 -20.37 -7.56
N ALA A 297 2.54 -20.70 -8.38
CA ALA A 297 2.11 -22.06 -8.60
C ALA A 297 1.60 -22.25 -10.03
N VAL A 298 2.02 -23.34 -10.66
CA VAL A 298 1.39 -23.82 -11.88
C VAL A 298 -0.03 -24.27 -11.56
N GLY A 299 -0.95 -23.99 -12.45
CA GLY A 299 -2.35 -24.41 -12.34
C GLY A 299 -3.02 -24.46 -13.68
N TYR A 300 -4.33 -24.59 -13.66
CA TYR A 300 -5.13 -24.79 -14.87
C TYR A 300 -6.33 -23.85 -14.85
N ARG A 301 -6.73 -23.39 -16.03
CA ARG A 301 -7.86 -22.51 -16.24
C ARG A 301 -8.79 -23.12 -17.29
N CYS A 302 -10.07 -23.16 -17.01
CA CYS A 302 -11.06 -23.47 -18.03
C CYS A 302 -11.18 -22.29 -19.01
N PRO A 303 -11.03 -22.48 -20.35
CA PRO A 303 -11.12 -21.39 -21.32
C PRO A 303 -12.52 -20.75 -21.35
N ASP A 304 -13.58 -21.52 -21.15
CA ASP A 304 -14.96 -21.05 -21.23
C ASP A 304 -15.43 -20.30 -19.98
N CYS A 305 -15.40 -20.95 -18.82
CA CYS A 305 -15.95 -20.37 -17.59
C CYS A 305 -14.89 -19.76 -16.66
N GLN A 306 -13.63 -19.77 -17.04
CA GLN A 306 -12.50 -19.20 -16.32
C GLN A 306 -12.27 -19.81 -14.90
N THR A 307 -12.83 -20.99 -14.64
CA THR A 307 -12.59 -21.72 -13.38
C THR A 307 -11.11 -22.06 -13.25
N LEU A 308 -10.55 -21.80 -12.06
CA LEU A 308 -9.15 -22.05 -11.73
C LEU A 308 -9.03 -23.29 -10.84
N THR A 309 -8.00 -24.12 -11.09
CA THR A 309 -7.68 -25.30 -10.28
C THR A 309 -6.17 -25.57 -10.27
N SER A 310 -5.70 -26.31 -9.28
CA SER A 310 -4.34 -26.88 -9.26
C SER A 310 -4.29 -28.32 -9.75
N ASP A 311 -5.42 -28.93 -10.08
CA ASP A 311 -5.53 -30.32 -10.51
C ASP A 311 -5.34 -30.45 -12.03
N PRO A 312 -4.28 -31.15 -12.50
CA PRO A 312 -4.04 -31.36 -13.94
C PRO A 312 -5.07 -32.26 -14.62
N GLU A 313 -5.76 -33.10 -13.87
CA GLU A 313 -6.80 -34.00 -14.40
C GLU A 313 -8.19 -33.35 -14.39
N PHE A 314 -8.26 -32.06 -14.03
CA PHE A 314 -9.51 -31.33 -13.96
C PHE A 314 -10.17 -31.16 -15.32
N GLY A 315 -11.25 -31.91 -15.55
CA GLY A 315 -12.24 -31.59 -16.57
C GLY A 315 -13.28 -30.65 -15.95
N CYS A 316 -13.48 -29.49 -16.54
CA CYS A 316 -14.41 -28.51 -15.97
C CYS A 316 -15.81 -29.10 -15.80
N SER A 317 -16.30 -29.23 -14.56
CA SER A 317 -17.60 -29.81 -14.25
C SER A 317 -18.78 -29.01 -14.85
N ASN A 318 -18.54 -27.74 -15.24
CA ASN A 318 -19.57 -26.87 -15.79
C ASN A 318 -19.59 -26.84 -17.32
N CYS A 319 -18.41 -27.00 -17.96
CA CYS A 319 -18.25 -26.79 -19.41
C CYS A 319 -17.80 -28.06 -20.15
N GLU A 320 -17.35 -29.11 -19.43
CA GLU A 320 -16.77 -30.35 -19.99
C GLU A 320 -15.51 -30.13 -20.87
N GLU A 321 -14.99 -28.89 -20.94
CA GLU A 321 -13.81 -28.53 -21.70
C GLU A 321 -12.52 -28.84 -20.93
N PRO A 322 -11.44 -29.24 -21.64
CA PRO A 322 -10.14 -29.42 -21.01
C PRO A 322 -9.60 -28.09 -20.51
N ALA A 323 -9.00 -28.13 -19.30
CA ALA A 323 -8.36 -26.95 -18.73
C ALA A 323 -7.00 -26.68 -19.39
N GLU A 324 -6.69 -25.43 -19.60
CA GLU A 324 -5.40 -24.96 -20.11
C GLU A 324 -4.42 -24.75 -18.96
N GLU A 325 -3.18 -25.19 -19.14
CA GLU A 325 -2.11 -24.97 -18.17
C GLU A 325 -1.72 -23.49 -18.11
N VAL A 326 -1.50 -22.98 -16.89
CA VAL A 326 -1.10 -21.61 -16.61
C VAL A 326 0.11 -21.62 -15.67
N GLU A 327 1.18 -20.93 -16.04
CA GLU A 327 2.43 -20.89 -15.28
C GLU A 327 2.26 -20.31 -13.87
N ASP A 328 1.38 -19.31 -13.69
CA ASP A 328 1.09 -18.71 -12.39
C ASP A 328 -0.41 -18.49 -12.18
N VAL A 329 -1.08 -19.52 -11.69
CA VAL A 329 -2.51 -19.46 -11.35
C VAL A 329 -2.80 -18.51 -10.19
N VAL A 330 -1.79 -18.21 -9.35
CA VAL A 330 -1.94 -17.29 -8.21
C VAL A 330 -2.13 -15.85 -8.72
N SER A 331 -1.38 -15.43 -9.73
CA SER A 331 -1.56 -14.12 -10.36
C SER A 331 -2.93 -13.98 -11.01
N LEU A 332 -3.46 -15.03 -11.64
CA LEU A 332 -4.83 -15.04 -12.16
C LEU A 332 -5.88 -14.96 -11.05
N ALA A 333 -5.67 -15.67 -9.94
CA ALA A 333 -6.55 -15.59 -8.78
C ALA A 333 -6.62 -14.17 -8.21
N ILE A 334 -5.47 -13.49 -8.08
CA ILE A 334 -5.38 -12.09 -7.66
C ILE A 334 -6.21 -11.20 -8.59
N THR A 335 -5.99 -11.28 -9.88
CA THR A 335 -6.72 -10.48 -10.88
C THR A 335 -8.22 -10.75 -10.82
N THR A 336 -8.62 -12.02 -10.70
CA THR A 336 -10.03 -12.40 -10.61
C THR A 336 -10.70 -11.86 -9.34
N VAL A 337 -10.02 -11.91 -8.19
CA VAL A 337 -10.56 -11.38 -6.94
C VAL A 337 -10.74 -9.86 -7.02
N LEU A 338 -9.77 -9.14 -7.56
CA LEU A 338 -9.86 -7.68 -7.75
C LEU A 338 -10.99 -7.31 -8.72
N ALA A 339 -11.12 -8.03 -9.86
CA ALA A 339 -12.21 -7.82 -10.82
C ALA A 339 -13.60 -8.04 -10.20
N ASN A 340 -13.73 -8.99 -9.26
CA ASN A 340 -14.95 -9.28 -8.53
C ASN A 340 -15.18 -8.35 -7.30
N GLY A 341 -14.39 -7.27 -7.16
CA GLY A 341 -14.50 -6.31 -6.05
C GLY A 341 -14.09 -6.88 -4.69
N GLY A 342 -13.24 -7.91 -4.66
CA GLY A 342 -12.56 -8.38 -3.46
C GLY A 342 -11.27 -7.60 -3.20
N GLU A 343 -10.67 -7.84 -2.05
CA GLU A 343 -9.40 -7.25 -1.62
C GLU A 343 -8.27 -8.27 -1.73
N VAL A 344 -7.04 -7.79 -1.90
CA VAL A 344 -5.84 -8.63 -1.94
C VAL A 344 -4.81 -8.10 -0.97
N GLU A 345 -4.34 -8.97 -0.10
CA GLU A 345 -3.29 -8.73 0.90
C GLU A 345 -2.04 -9.54 0.54
N VAL A 346 -0.96 -8.86 0.23
CA VAL A 346 0.32 -9.51 -0.14
C VAL A 346 1.25 -9.48 1.06
N VAL A 347 1.32 -10.58 1.77
CA VAL A 347 2.06 -10.71 3.03
C VAL A 347 3.54 -11.01 2.77
N GLN A 348 4.42 -10.23 3.41
CA GLN A 348 5.87 -10.37 3.31
C GLN A 348 6.39 -11.37 4.37
N ASP A 349 7.36 -12.21 3.99
CA ASP A 349 8.18 -13.05 4.87
C ASP A 349 7.48 -13.76 6.06
N ASN A 350 6.22 -14.17 5.89
CA ASN A 350 5.46 -14.84 6.95
C ASN A 350 5.59 -16.37 6.89
N VAL A 351 6.27 -16.95 7.88
CA VAL A 351 6.53 -18.39 7.96
C VAL A 351 5.26 -19.20 8.20
N GLU A 352 4.31 -18.69 8.98
CA GLU A 352 3.08 -19.41 9.30
C GLU A 352 2.15 -19.48 8.07
N LEU A 353 2.08 -18.42 7.27
CA LEU A 353 1.35 -18.45 6.01
C LEU A 353 1.98 -19.45 5.02
N LYS A 354 3.33 -19.51 4.94
CA LYS A 354 4.03 -20.53 4.13
C LYS A 354 3.65 -21.95 4.53
N LYS A 355 3.64 -22.24 5.83
CA LYS A 355 3.23 -23.55 6.35
C LYS A 355 1.77 -23.88 6.07
N ALA A 356 0.90 -22.89 6.05
CA ALA A 356 -0.52 -23.03 5.74
C ALA A 356 -0.83 -23.15 4.23
N GLY A 357 0.20 -23.21 3.38
CA GLY A 357 0.06 -23.35 1.92
C GLY A 357 0.33 -22.08 1.14
N ALA A 358 0.92 -21.05 1.79
CA ALA A 358 1.34 -19.77 1.22
C ALA A 358 0.22 -18.89 0.61
N VAL A 359 -1.02 -19.37 0.63
CA VAL A 359 -2.22 -18.66 0.16
C VAL A 359 -3.45 -19.08 0.98
N GLY A 360 -4.38 -18.16 1.13
CA GLY A 360 -5.67 -18.41 1.76
C GLY A 360 -6.63 -17.25 1.53
N ALA A 361 -7.85 -17.37 2.02
CA ALA A 361 -8.85 -16.33 1.83
C ALA A 361 -9.81 -16.22 3.01
N PHE A 362 -10.26 -15.00 3.28
CA PHE A 362 -11.49 -14.75 4.03
C PHE A 362 -12.67 -14.75 3.06
N LEU A 363 -13.76 -15.39 3.46
CA LEU A 363 -14.93 -15.57 2.62
C LEU A 363 -16.03 -14.58 2.97
N ARG A 364 -16.85 -14.23 1.98
CA ARG A 364 -18.01 -13.35 2.15
C ARG A 364 -19.12 -14.03 2.96
N TYR A 365 -19.24 -15.34 2.82
CA TYR A 365 -20.24 -16.21 3.46
C TYR A 365 -19.77 -17.67 3.47
#